data_5b249b946574988cec70bc5c8721dfbd
#
_entry.id   5b249b946574988cec70bc5c8721dfbd
#
_cell.length_a   1.000
_cell.length_b   1.000
_cell.length_c   1.000
_cell.angle_alpha   90.00
_cell.angle_beta   90.00
_cell.angle_gamma   90.00
#
_symmetry.space_group_name_H-M   'P 1'
#
loop_
_entity.id
_entity.type
_entity.pdbx_description
1 polymer ?
#
loop_
_entity_poly.entity_id
_entity_poly.type
_entity_poly.pdbx_seq_one_letter_code
_entity_poly.pdbx_strand_id
1 'polypeptide(L)'
;QAILSRFEKKIFIGLPDRETRETILKINTVKKGYSVKANLERISEMTTNYSGRDLYYLCSEAIRNMLRRSNKDAMERIDELVSESGNSIKYRITDILQEDFEYALGKVKPVSDRTMLEKYREWKDKYASN
;
A
#
# COMPACT_ATOMS: atom_id res chain seq x y z
N GLN A 1 4.80 -26.47 -21.56
CA GLN A 1 5.75 -26.17 -20.50
C GLN A 1 6.36 -24.78 -20.63
N ALA A 2 6.68 -24.36 -21.86
CA ALA A 2 7.16 -23.00 -22.07
C ALA A 2 6.10 -21.96 -21.71
N ILE A 3 4.83 -22.25 -21.99
CA ILE A 3 3.71 -21.39 -21.63
C ILE A 3 3.54 -21.35 -20.11
N LEU A 4 3.63 -22.49 -19.45
CA LEU A 4 3.53 -22.57 -18.00
C LEU A 4 4.67 -21.81 -17.31
N SER A 5 5.90 -21.96 -17.82
CA SER A 5 7.05 -21.22 -17.28
C SER A 5 6.90 -19.71 -17.44
N ARG A 6 6.38 -19.28 -18.59
CA ARG A 6 6.09 -17.84 -18.82
C ARG A 6 5.00 -17.34 -17.90
N PHE A 7 3.99 -18.18 -17.67
CA PHE A 7 2.88 -17.84 -16.78
C PHE A 7 3.37 -17.68 -15.35
N GLU A 8 4.20 -18.60 -14.87
CA GLU A 8 4.81 -18.52 -13.55
C GLU A 8 5.64 -17.24 -13.39
N LYS A 9 6.49 -16.96 -14.36
CA LYS A 9 7.30 -15.74 -14.35
C LYS A 9 6.42 -14.51 -14.34
N LYS A 10 5.34 -14.49 -15.12
CA LYS A 10 4.44 -13.35 -15.19
C LYS A 10 3.74 -13.09 -13.87
N ILE A 11 3.39 -14.14 -13.12
CA ILE A 11 2.73 -14.02 -11.82
C ILE A 11 3.73 -13.65 -10.72
N PHE A 12 4.86 -14.36 -10.66
CA PHE A 12 5.81 -14.20 -9.54
C PHE A 12 6.82 -13.09 -9.75
N ILE A 13 7.24 -12.83 -11.00
CA ILE A 13 8.12 -11.69 -11.31
C ILE A 13 7.37 -10.37 -11.14
N GLY A 14 6.02 -10.38 -11.30
CA GLY A 14 5.21 -9.20 -11.03
C GLY A 14 5.20 -8.76 -9.58
N LEU A 15 5.61 -9.65 -8.64
CA LEU A 15 5.70 -9.30 -7.23
C LEU A 15 7.11 -8.80 -6.90
N PRO A 16 7.23 -7.59 -6.35
CA PRO A 16 8.54 -7.03 -6.05
C PRO A 16 9.20 -7.73 -4.87
N ASP A 17 10.53 -7.82 -4.93
CA ASP A 17 11.31 -8.30 -3.79
C ASP A 17 11.35 -7.22 -2.69
N ARG A 18 12.01 -7.53 -1.56
CA ARG A 18 12.05 -6.63 -0.41
C ARG A 18 12.66 -5.26 -0.78
N GLU A 19 13.77 -5.26 -1.49
CA GLU A 19 14.44 -4.01 -1.87
C GLU A 19 13.58 -3.16 -2.79
N THR A 20 12.93 -3.80 -3.73
CA THR A 20 11.99 -3.13 -4.64
C THR A 20 10.78 -2.60 -3.88
N ARG A 21 10.26 -3.36 -2.92
CA ARG A 21 9.16 -2.89 -2.08
C ARG A 21 9.55 -1.65 -1.29
N GLU A 22 10.75 -1.64 -0.73
CA GLU A 22 11.26 -0.47 -0.01
C GLU A 22 11.33 0.75 -0.93
N THR A 23 11.82 0.56 -2.14
CA THR A 23 11.89 1.62 -3.15
C THR A 23 10.49 2.14 -3.50
N ILE A 24 9.53 1.25 -3.69
CA ILE A 24 8.15 1.62 -4.00
C ILE A 24 7.53 2.42 -2.83
N LEU A 25 7.81 2.01 -1.59
CA LEU A 25 7.35 2.74 -0.43
C LEU A 25 7.91 4.18 -0.42
N LYS A 26 9.18 4.33 -0.75
CA LYS A 26 9.82 5.65 -0.85
C LYS A 26 9.22 6.50 -1.97
N ILE A 27 8.95 5.88 -3.12
CA ILE A 27 8.35 6.57 -4.26
C ILE A 27 6.98 7.15 -3.90
N ASN A 28 6.21 6.43 -3.11
CA ASN A 28 4.86 6.82 -2.74
C ASN A 28 4.78 7.70 -1.49
N THR A 29 5.89 7.97 -0.84
CA THR A 29 5.92 8.81 0.37
C THR A 29 6.98 9.90 0.27
N VAL A 30 8.23 9.58 0.49
CA VAL A 30 9.34 10.55 0.52
C VAL A 30 9.44 11.31 -0.80
N LYS A 31 9.35 10.62 -1.92
CA LYS A 31 9.48 11.23 -3.24
C LYS A 31 8.29 12.13 -3.60
N LYS A 32 7.17 11.95 -2.93
CA LYS A 32 6.01 12.83 -3.09
C LYS A 32 6.06 14.04 -2.14
N GLY A 33 7.11 14.15 -1.36
CA GLY A 33 7.33 15.28 -0.47
C GLY A 33 6.92 15.07 0.98
N TYR A 34 6.49 13.86 1.35
CA TYR A 34 6.12 13.58 2.73
C TYR A 34 7.37 13.31 3.59
N SER A 35 7.32 13.74 4.83
CA SER A 35 8.34 13.41 5.81
C SER A 35 7.96 12.08 6.48
N VAL A 36 8.86 11.11 6.45
CA VAL A 36 8.62 9.79 7.00
C VAL A 36 9.54 9.55 8.19
N LYS A 37 8.96 9.26 9.33
CA LYS A 37 9.67 8.89 10.55
C LYS A 37 9.54 7.40 10.84
N ALA A 38 8.97 6.65 9.91
CA ALA A 38 8.85 5.20 10.02
C ALA A 38 10.08 4.51 9.44
N ASN A 39 10.32 3.27 9.86
CA ASN A 39 11.37 2.42 9.29
C ASN A 39 10.82 1.70 8.06
N LEU A 40 11.10 2.25 6.87
CA LEU A 40 10.60 1.69 5.62
C LEU A 40 11.23 0.33 5.28
N GLU A 41 12.44 0.08 5.74
CA GLU A 41 13.07 -1.23 5.59
C GLU A 41 12.25 -2.29 6.31
N ARG A 42 11.85 -2.00 7.55
CA ARG A 42 11.00 -2.91 8.33
C ARG A 42 9.63 -3.10 7.68
N ILE A 43 9.03 -2.02 7.18
CA ILE A 43 7.76 -2.12 6.48
C ILE A 43 7.90 -3.00 5.22
N SER A 44 9.03 -2.89 4.53
CA SER A 44 9.29 -3.73 3.35
C SER A 44 9.40 -5.21 3.70
N GLU A 45 9.88 -5.52 4.90
CA GLU A 45 9.92 -6.90 5.39
C GLU A 45 8.53 -7.43 5.75
N MET A 46 7.63 -6.55 6.15
CA MET A 46 6.27 -6.88 6.56
C MET A 46 5.29 -6.97 5.39
N THR A 47 5.74 -6.64 4.19
CA THR A 47 4.88 -6.57 2.99
C THR A 47 5.20 -7.66 1.97
N THR A 48 5.62 -8.82 2.44
CA THR A 48 5.85 -9.98 1.58
C THR A 48 4.58 -10.28 0.78
N ASN A 49 4.74 -10.52 -0.52
CA ASN A 49 3.66 -10.80 -1.47
C ASN A 49 2.77 -9.59 -1.82
N TYR A 50 3.12 -8.40 -1.36
CA TYR A 50 2.43 -7.19 -1.80
C TYR A 50 2.89 -6.83 -3.21
N SER A 51 1.93 -6.52 -4.09
CA SER A 51 2.21 -5.97 -5.41
C SER A 51 2.53 -4.48 -5.30
N GLY A 52 3.01 -3.88 -6.40
CA GLY A 52 3.20 -2.44 -6.44
C GLY A 52 1.92 -1.67 -6.14
N ARG A 53 0.79 -2.18 -6.62
CA ARG A 53 -0.52 -1.59 -6.37
C ARG A 53 -0.92 -1.69 -4.90
N ASP A 54 -0.68 -2.84 -4.28
CA ASP A 54 -0.93 -3.03 -2.85
C ASP A 54 -0.13 -2.06 -2.01
N LEU A 55 1.14 -1.86 -2.38
CA LEU A 55 2.02 -0.92 -1.68
C LEU A 55 1.57 0.53 -1.87
N TYR A 56 1.07 0.87 -3.04
CA TYR A 56 0.48 2.19 -3.29
C TYR A 56 -0.70 2.43 -2.34
N TYR A 57 -1.60 1.46 -2.22
CA TYR A 57 -2.74 1.56 -1.32
C TYR A 57 -2.32 1.61 0.14
N LEU A 58 -1.28 0.83 0.49
CA LEU A 58 -0.73 0.87 1.85
C LEU A 58 -0.24 2.26 2.21
N CYS A 59 0.54 2.87 1.34
CA CYS A 59 1.03 4.24 1.54
C CYS A 59 -0.12 5.23 1.61
N SER A 60 -1.12 5.08 0.76
CA SER A 60 -2.30 5.94 0.77
C SER A 60 -3.05 5.87 2.10
N GLU A 61 -3.21 4.68 2.64
CA GLU A 61 -3.87 4.50 3.94
C GLU A 61 -3.02 5.06 5.09
N ALA A 62 -1.69 4.90 5.02
CA ALA A 62 -0.80 5.48 6.01
C ALA A 62 -0.89 7.02 6.00
N ILE A 63 -0.91 7.61 4.81
CA ILE A 63 -1.06 9.06 4.65
C ILE A 63 -2.42 9.52 5.18
N ARG A 64 -3.49 8.81 4.87
CA ARG A 64 -4.82 9.12 5.39
C ARG A 64 -4.87 9.06 6.91
N ASN A 65 -4.21 8.06 7.49
CA ASN A 65 -4.16 7.95 8.94
C ASN A 65 -3.39 9.11 9.57
N MET A 66 -2.29 9.51 8.96
CA MET A 66 -1.52 10.67 9.38
C MET A 66 -2.39 11.94 9.32
N LEU A 67 -3.13 12.13 8.23
CA LEU A 67 -4.01 13.29 8.07
C LEU A 67 -5.11 13.30 9.13
N ARG A 68 -5.74 12.17 9.39
CA ARG A 68 -6.77 12.06 10.44
C ARG A 68 -6.21 12.38 11.81
N ARG A 69 -5.05 11.84 12.13
CA ARG A 69 -4.39 12.04 13.42
C ARG A 69 -3.98 13.50 13.61
N SER A 70 -3.49 14.13 12.54
CA SER A 70 -2.97 15.49 12.61
C SER A 70 -4.06 16.57 12.50
N ASN A 71 -5.23 16.22 12.00
CA ASN A 71 -6.32 17.15 11.74
C ASN A 71 -7.62 16.73 12.41
N LYS A 72 -7.51 16.15 13.58
CA LYS A 72 -8.66 15.59 14.29
C LYS A 72 -9.78 16.62 14.48
N ASP A 73 -9.42 17.81 14.93
CA ASP A 73 -10.40 18.88 15.15
C ASP A 73 -11.00 19.38 13.83
N ALA A 74 -10.19 19.47 12.78
CA ALA A 74 -10.67 19.90 11.47
C ALA A 74 -11.61 18.87 10.86
N MET A 75 -11.33 17.57 11.06
CA MET A 75 -12.20 16.51 10.55
C MET A 75 -13.54 16.48 11.27
N GLU A 76 -13.59 16.78 12.55
CA GLU A 76 -14.81 16.86 13.34
C GLU A 76 -15.67 18.06 12.94
N ARG A 77 -15.03 19.10 12.40
CA ARG A 77 -15.69 20.36 12.04
C ARG A 77 -15.77 20.57 10.53
N ILE A 78 -15.66 19.51 9.76
CA ILE A 78 -15.55 19.61 8.30
C ILE A 78 -16.77 20.28 7.67
N ASP A 79 -17.96 20.00 8.17
CA ASP A 79 -19.19 20.59 7.64
C ASP A 79 -19.23 22.10 7.89
N GLU A 80 -18.82 22.55 9.07
CA GLU A 80 -18.72 23.97 9.40
C GLU A 80 -17.67 24.66 8.52
N LEU A 81 -16.51 24.03 8.36
CA LEU A 81 -15.42 24.60 7.58
C LEU A 81 -15.79 24.71 6.10
N VAL A 82 -16.48 23.73 5.57
CA VAL A 82 -16.94 23.76 4.17
C VAL A 82 -17.98 24.86 3.99
N SER A 83 -18.92 25.02 4.92
CA SER A 83 -19.96 26.05 4.80
C SER A 83 -19.43 27.46 4.98
N GLU A 84 -18.40 27.66 5.80
CA GLU A 84 -17.83 28.98 6.05
C GLU A 84 -16.85 29.44 4.96
N SER A 85 -15.97 28.55 4.51
CA SER A 85 -14.88 28.95 3.61
C SER A 85 -15.09 28.61 2.14
N GLY A 86 -16.14 27.89 1.84
CA GLY A 86 -16.49 27.55 0.45
C GLY A 86 -15.60 26.52 -0.21
N ASN A 87 -14.28 26.58 -0.10
CA ASN A 87 -13.40 25.70 -0.87
C ASN A 87 -12.03 25.40 -0.30
N SER A 88 -11.63 25.96 0.83
CA SER A 88 -10.26 25.71 1.26
C SER A 88 -10.18 25.20 2.68
N ILE A 89 -10.27 23.89 2.79
CA ILE A 89 -9.89 23.21 4.02
C ILE A 89 -8.37 23.03 3.94
N LYS A 90 -7.63 23.72 4.81
CA LYS A 90 -6.20 23.53 4.90
C LYS A 90 -5.91 22.41 5.88
N TYR A 91 -5.41 21.31 5.37
CA TYR A 91 -4.99 20.19 6.20
C TYR A 91 -3.57 20.41 6.70
N ARG A 92 -3.35 20.04 7.95
CA ARG A 92 -2.01 19.99 8.50
C ARG A 92 -1.37 18.67 8.08
N ILE A 93 -0.20 18.75 7.45
CA ILE A 93 0.57 17.59 7.06
C ILE A 93 1.75 17.48 8.03
N THR A 94 1.83 16.35 8.72
CA THR A 94 2.90 16.07 9.66
C THR A 94 3.70 14.86 9.21
N ASP A 95 4.55 14.32 10.08
CA ASP A 95 5.33 13.15 9.73
C ASP A 95 4.46 11.90 9.66
N ILE A 96 4.74 11.04 8.69
CA ILE A 96 4.16 9.70 8.64
C ILE A 96 4.94 8.84 9.64
N LEU A 97 4.25 8.32 10.63
CA LEU A 97 4.86 7.56 11.72
C LEU A 97 4.72 6.06 11.49
N GLN A 98 5.49 5.30 12.25
CA GLN A 98 5.38 3.83 12.22
C GLN A 98 3.95 3.37 12.48
N GLU A 99 3.26 4.00 13.42
CA GLU A 99 1.86 3.66 13.75
C GLU A 99 0.91 3.85 12.57
N ASP A 100 1.19 4.82 11.69
CA ASP A 100 0.38 5.04 10.50
C ASP A 100 0.48 3.86 9.54
N PHE A 101 1.68 3.33 9.37
CA PHE A 101 1.91 2.13 8.56
C PHE A 101 1.34 0.88 9.21
N GLU A 102 1.43 0.76 10.52
CA GLU A 102 0.83 -0.37 11.24
C GLU A 102 -0.68 -0.40 11.08
N TYR A 103 -1.31 0.76 11.17
CA TYR A 103 -2.75 0.88 10.90
C TYR A 103 -3.05 0.48 9.45
N ALA A 104 -2.26 0.97 8.51
CA ALA A 104 -2.45 0.68 7.09
C ALA A 104 -2.29 -0.82 6.80
N LEU A 105 -1.34 -1.48 7.44
CA LEU A 105 -1.13 -2.91 7.29
C LEU A 105 -2.36 -3.73 7.72
N GLY A 106 -3.11 -3.21 8.68
CA GLY A 106 -4.37 -3.82 9.09
C GLY A 106 -5.49 -3.66 8.07
N LYS A 107 -5.38 -2.65 7.20
CA LYS A 107 -6.40 -2.33 6.20
C LYS A 107 -6.11 -2.89 4.82
N VAL A 108 -4.84 -2.93 4.43
CA VAL A 108 -4.44 -3.33 3.08
C VAL A 108 -3.72 -4.67 3.14
N LYS A 109 -4.37 -5.69 2.62
CA LYS A 109 -3.81 -7.05 2.54
C LYS A 109 -3.37 -7.35 1.12
N PRO A 110 -2.38 -8.22 0.93
CA PRO A 110 -1.93 -8.56 -0.41
C PRO A 110 -3.00 -9.36 -1.15
N VAL A 111 -3.60 -8.75 -2.14
CA VAL A 111 -4.62 -9.41 -2.97
C VAL A 111 -4.01 -10.59 -3.72
N SER A 112 -2.76 -10.43 -4.19
CA SER A 112 -2.05 -11.46 -4.94
C SER A 112 -1.82 -12.73 -4.12
N ASP A 113 -1.72 -12.62 -2.80
CA ASP A 113 -1.39 -13.76 -1.95
C ASP A 113 -2.50 -14.81 -1.95
N ARG A 114 -3.75 -14.41 -1.82
CA ARG A 114 -4.87 -15.35 -1.80
C ARG A 114 -5.44 -15.61 -3.18
N THR A 115 -5.81 -14.56 -3.88
CA THR A 115 -6.58 -14.68 -5.12
C THR A 115 -5.71 -15.17 -6.27
N MET A 116 -4.55 -14.57 -6.45
CA MET A 116 -3.68 -14.90 -7.59
C MET A 116 -3.04 -16.26 -7.44
N LEU A 117 -2.57 -16.60 -6.24
CA LEU A 117 -1.94 -17.90 -6.01
C LEU A 117 -2.95 -19.03 -6.07
N GLU A 118 -4.17 -18.83 -5.56
CA GLU A 118 -5.23 -19.84 -5.66
C GLU A 118 -5.63 -20.05 -7.12
N LYS A 119 -5.81 -18.98 -7.87
CA LYS A 119 -6.12 -19.09 -9.30
C LYS A 119 -4.99 -19.75 -10.07
N TYR A 120 -3.75 -19.43 -9.72
CA TYR A 120 -2.60 -20.06 -10.34
C TYR A 120 -2.56 -21.55 -10.05
N ARG A 121 -2.82 -21.96 -8.80
CA ARG A 121 -2.86 -23.37 -8.43
C ARG A 121 -3.98 -24.12 -9.14
N GLU A 122 -5.16 -23.55 -9.19
CA GLU A 122 -6.29 -24.12 -9.93
C GLU A 122 -5.95 -24.29 -11.41
N TRP A 123 -5.36 -23.27 -12.01
CA TRP A 123 -4.93 -23.30 -13.40
C TRP A 123 -3.87 -24.37 -13.61
N LYS A 124 -2.90 -24.44 -12.73
CA LYS A 124 -1.82 -25.42 -12.78
C LYS A 124 -2.35 -26.84 -12.68
N ASP A 125 -3.24 -27.11 -11.74
CA ASP A 125 -3.84 -28.42 -11.56
C ASP A 125 -4.66 -28.82 -12.79
N LYS A 126 -5.39 -27.88 -13.35
CA LYS A 126 -6.25 -28.14 -14.52
C LYS A 126 -5.45 -28.42 -15.79
N TYR A 127 -4.36 -27.69 -16.02
CA TYR A 127 -3.63 -27.74 -17.29
C TYR A 127 -2.28 -28.42 -17.22
N ALA A 128 -1.65 -28.48 -16.07
CA ALA A 128 -0.31 -29.06 -15.92
C ALA A 128 -0.31 -30.51 -15.48
N SER A 129 -1.38 -30.98 -14.88
CA SER A 129 -1.50 -32.38 -14.44
C SER A 129 -1.91 -33.33 -15.56
N ASN A 130 -2.25 -32.81 -16.71
CA ASN A 130 -2.54 -33.59 -17.90
C ASN A 130 -1.35 -33.60 -18.84
#